data_cebb5f8894a639976ef0e3131fe78b32
#
_entry.id   cebb5f8894a639976ef0e3131fe78b32
#
_cell.length_a   1.000
_cell.length_b   1.000
_cell.length_c   1.000
_cell.angle_alpha   90.00
_cell.angle_beta   90.00
_cell.angle_gamma   90.00
#
_symmetry.space_group_name_H-M   'P 1'
#
loop_
_entity.id
_entity.type
_entity.pdbx_description
1 polymer ?
#
loop_
_entity_poly.entity_id
_entity_poly.type
_entity_poly.pdbx_seq_one_letter_code
_entity_poly.pdbx_strand_id
1 'polypeptide(L)'
;MVVTKTFVWAHLPKTAGDTVAKVFALFPEIIEFADTTRKQVKHTPFRDRPELVAGRQRVLCIRRLPSWQLSYSAHKSRNGLYRTSYRPLPMETPQEMSDSTVADRHLSLYVEAGLAWPDRWIRVEHLVDDVLSLLEEHVEVTPKKREKIRAMKPRNRRGKHERSVSYWFSDEMVARMYERNPLWRHAEELAYSHSTGIALDDD
;
A
#
# COMPACT_ATOMS: atom_id res chain seq x y z
N MET A 1 4.98 -11.19 -2.10
CA MET A 1 3.89 -11.66 -3.00
C MET A 1 3.11 -12.76 -2.29
N VAL A 2 1.79 -12.82 -2.47
CA VAL A 2 0.95 -13.98 -2.12
C VAL A 2 0.24 -14.42 -3.39
N VAL A 3 0.27 -15.70 -3.68
CA VAL A 3 -0.33 -16.31 -4.87
C VAL A 3 -1.39 -17.31 -4.44
N THR A 4 -2.56 -17.23 -5.04
CA THR A 4 -3.67 -18.16 -4.91
C THR A 4 -4.02 -18.74 -6.27
N LYS A 5 -5.00 -19.60 -6.36
CA LYS A 5 -5.51 -20.10 -7.66
C LYS A 5 -6.08 -19.00 -8.55
N THR A 6 -6.67 -17.97 -7.96
CA THR A 6 -7.48 -16.98 -8.67
C THR A 6 -6.86 -15.59 -8.71
N PHE A 7 -6.06 -15.23 -7.72
CA PHE A 7 -5.41 -13.91 -7.68
C PHE A 7 -3.96 -13.99 -7.22
N VAL A 8 -3.21 -12.96 -7.56
CA VAL A 8 -1.86 -12.70 -7.06
C VAL A 8 -1.81 -11.30 -6.45
N TRP A 9 -1.39 -11.23 -5.20
CA TRP A 9 -1.18 -9.96 -4.50
C TRP A 9 0.31 -9.63 -4.42
N ALA A 10 0.68 -8.45 -4.89
CA ALA A 10 2.04 -7.93 -4.75
C ALA A 10 2.12 -6.87 -3.63
N HIS A 11 3.24 -6.85 -2.93
CA HIS A 11 3.44 -5.97 -1.79
C HIS A 11 4.17 -4.69 -2.20
N LEU A 12 3.46 -3.66 -2.61
CA LEU A 12 4.01 -2.31 -2.78
C LEU A 12 4.47 -1.76 -1.41
N PRO A 13 5.70 -1.22 -1.28
CA PRO A 13 6.19 -0.68 -0.01
C PRO A 13 5.28 0.41 0.58
N LYS A 14 5.10 0.41 1.88
CA LYS A 14 4.36 1.42 2.66
C LYS A 14 2.85 1.48 2.43
N THR A 15 2.28 0.47 1.80
CA THR A 15 0.84 0.30 1.60
C THR A 15 0.23 -0.80 2.48
N ALA A 16 0.60 -0.82 3.76
CA ALA A 16 0.09 -1.75 4.79
C ALA A 16 0.34 -3.25 4.55
N GLY A 17 1.24 -3.62 3.64
CA GLY A 17 1.44 -5.01 3.22
C GLY A 17 1.73 -6.01 4.33
N ASP A 18 2.38 -5.61 5.43
CA ASP A 18 2.58 -6.51 6.60
C ASP A 18 1.25 -6.85 7.30
N THR A 19 0.24 -5.99 7.22
CA THR A 19 -1.10 -6.25 7.75
C THR A 19 -1.88 -7.15 6.80
N VAL A 20 -1.85 -6.86 5.50
CA VAL A 20 -2.49 -7.68 4.46
C VAL A 20 -1.93 -9.10 4.45
N ALA A 21 -0.61 -9.26 4.53
CA ALA A 21 0.01 -10.58 4.62
C ALA A 21 -0.46 -11.39 5.84
N LYS A 22 -0.72 -10.73 6.98
CA LYS A 22 -1.29 -11.39 8.16
C LYS A 22 -2.74 -11.80 7.95
N VAL A 23 -3.53 -11.02 7.21
CA VAL A 23 -4.90 -11.40 6.87
C VAL A 23 -4.87 -12.63 5.99
N PHE A 24 -4.08 -12.66 4.92
CA PHE A 24 -3.95 -13.84 4.07
C PHE A 24 -3.49 -15.08 4.84
N ALA A 25 -2.62 -14.93 5.83
CA ALA A 25 -2.18 -16.04 6.68
C ALA A 25 -3.30 -16.68 7.53
N LEU A 26 -4.51 -16.08 7.60
CA LEU A 26 -5.70 -16.70 8.18
C LEU A 26 -6.40 -17.68 7.23
N PHE A 27 -5.98 -17.71 5.96
CA PHE A 27 -6.57 -18.50 4.88
C PHE A 27 -5.48 -19.36 4.18
N PRO A 28 -4.75 -20.20 4.93
CA PRO A 28 -3.67 -21.00 4.34
C PRO A 28 -4.19 -21.95 3.24
N GLU A 29 -5.47 -22.30 3.28
CA GLU A 29 -6.13 -23.18 2.34
C GLU A 29 -6.20 -22.65 0.90
N ILE A 30 -6.11 -21.33 0.71
CA ILE A 30 -6.12 -20.73 -0.65
C ILE A 30 -4.73 -20.35 -1.15
N ILE A 31 -3.70 -20.42 -0.31
CA ILE A 31 -2.36 -19.94 -0.65
C ILE A 31 -1.57 -21.06 -1.32
N GLU A 32 -1.19 -20.86 -2.58
CA GLU A 32 -0.28 -21.74 -3.30
C GLU A 32 1.19 -21.35 -3.08
N PHE A 33 1.45 -20.06 -2.96
CA PHE A 33 2.80 -19.54 -2.72
C PHE A 33 2.73 -18.24 -1.89
N ALA A 34 3.64 -18.09 -0.93
CA ALA A 34 3.77 -16.86 -0.17
C ALA A 34 5.24 -16.52 0.08
N ASP A 35 5.60 -15.28 -0.31
CA ASP A 35 6.92 -14.73 -0.12
C ASP A 35 6.84 -13.43 0.69
N THR A 36 6.29 -13.55 1.90
CA THR A 36 5.98 -12.40 2.75
C THR A 36 6.97 -12.23 3.90
N THR A 37 7.82 -13.21 4.15
CA THR A 37 8.69 -13.26 5.35
C THR A 37 10.09 -12.75 5.10
N ARG A 38 10.65 -12.95 3.92
CA ARG A 38 12.01 -12.53 3.59
C ARG A 38 12.03 -11.08 3.12
N LYS A 39 12.78 -10.22 3.83
CA LYS A 39 12.86 -8.78 3.51
C LYS A 39 13.27 -8.48 2.06
N GLN A 40 14.11 -9.32 1.47
CA GLN A 40 14.64 -9.12 0.12
C GLN A 40 13.63 -9.41 -1.01
N VAL A 41 12.69 -10.31 -0.78
CA VAL A 41 11.76 -10.81 -1.81
C VAL A 41 10.29 -10.44 -1.59
N LYS A 42 9.92 -9.94 -0.40
CA LYS A 42 8.52 -9.59 -0.11
C LYS A 42 7.96 -8.45 -0.99
N HIS A 43 8.81 -7.71 -1.65
CA HIS A 43 8.46 -6.59 -2.53
C HIS A 43 8.67 -6.91 -4.01
N THR A 44 8.61 -8.20 -4.37
CA THR A 44 8.74 -8.65 -5.76
C THR A 44 7.58 -8.10 -6.62
N PRO A 45 7.87 -7.36 -7.70
CA PRO A 45 6.85 -6.89 -8.64
C PRO A 45 6.25 -8.04 -9.47
N PHE A 46 5.11 -7.80 -10.08
CA PHE A 46 4.45 -8.78 -10.96
C PHE A 46 5.33 -9.22 -12.13
N ARG A 47 6.05 -8.28 -12.75
CA ARG A 47 6.93 -8.53 -13.90
C ARG A 47 8.07 -9.51 -13.62
N ASP A 48 8.53 -9.60 -12.36
CA ASP A 48 9.64 -10.47 -12.00
C ASP A 48 9.21 -11.94 -11.85
N ARG A 49 7.90 -12.20 -11.87
CA ARG A 49 7.31 -13.54 -11.70
C ARG A 49 6.10 -13.75 -12.63
N PRO A 50 6.27 -13.55 -13.95
CA PRO A 50 5.15 -13.62 -14.90
C PRO A 50 4.44 -14.98 -14.88
N GLU A 51 5.15 -16.07 -14.59
CA GLU A 51 4.61 -17.42 -14.46
C GLU A 51 3.61 -17.55 -13.29
N LEU A 52 3.77 -16.77 -12.23
CA LEU A 52 2.86 -16.75 -11.09
C LEU A 52 1.66 -15.82 -11.31
N VAL A 53 1.76 -14.90 -12.28
CA VAL A 53 0.74 -13.89 -12.56
C VAL A 53 -0.22 -14.34 -13.66
N ALA A 54 0.26 -15.15 -14.60
CA ALA A 54 -0.51 -15.60 -15.76
C ALA A 54 -1.86 -16.23 -15.37
N GLY A 55 -2.96 -15.70 -15.95
CA GLY A 55 -4.32 -16.18 -15.71
C GLY A 55 -4.92 -15.84 -14.34
N ARG A 56 -4.25 -15.02 -13.53
CA ARG A 56 -4.71 -14.60 -12.20
C ARG A 56 -5.01 -13.11 -12.16
N GLN A 57 -6.01 -12.75 -11.35
CA GLN A 57 -6.31 -11.35 -11.03
C GLN A 57 -5.11 -10.72 -10.28
N ARG A 58 -4.64 -9.57 -10.76
CA ARG A 58 -3.55 -8.83 -10.11
C ARG A 58 -4.12 -7.89 -9.06
N VAL A 59 -3.66 -8.04 -7.83
CA VAL A 59 -4.10 -7.26 -6.68
C VAL A 59 -2.94 -6.43 -6.15
N LEU A 60 -3.14 -5.13 -5.99
CA LEU A 60 -2.15 -4.22 -5.44
C LEU A 60 -2.77 -3.33 -4.37
N CYS A 61 -2.00 -3.04 -3.32
CA CYS A 61 -2.41 -2.04 -2.35
C CYS A 61 -1.97 -0.65 -2.79
N ILE A 62 -2.83 0.35 -2.54
CA ILE A 62 -2.51 1.77 -2.74
C ILE A 62 -2.84 2.57 -1.50
N ARG A 63 -2.23 3.71 -1.33
CA ARG A 63 -2.42 4.65 -0.25
C ARG A 63 -2.44 6.06 -0.80
N ARG A 64 -3.21 6.98 -0.22
CA ARG A 64 -3.17 8.41 -0.58
C ARG A 64 -1.74 8.93 -0.56
N LEU A 65 -1.33 9.61 -1.63
CA LEU A 65 0.06 10.00 -1.87
C LEU A 65 0.68 10.79 -0.71
N PRO A 66 0.05 11.83 -0.14
CA PRO A 66 0.66 12.55 0.97
C PRO A 66 0.92 11.66 2.20
N SER A 67 -0.05 10.80 2.54
CA SER A 67 0.09 9.81 3.61
C SER A 67 1.16 8.77 3.33
N TRP A 68 1.30 8.36 2.07
CA TRP A 68 2.34 7.42 1.63
C TRP A 68 3.73 8.06 1.78
N GLN A 69 3.89 9.28 1.27
CA GLN A 69 5.16 10.02 1.31
C GLN A 69 5.64 10.23 2.75
N LEU A 70 4.74 10.66 3.63
CA LEU A 70 5.03 10.79 5.06
C LEU A 70 5.45 9.46 5.69
N SER A 71 4.73 8.37 5.39
CA SER A 71 5.06 7.02 5.87
C SER A 71 6.40 6.51 5.34
N TYR A 72 6.75 6.85 4.10
CA TYR A 72 8.00 6.46 3.46
C TYR A 72 9.18 7.20 4.08
N SER A 73 9.09 8.52 4.21
CA SER A 73 10.12 9.35 4.84
C SER A 73 10.37 8.95 6.30
N ALA A 74 9.31 8.77 7.09
CA ALA A 74 9.41 8.26 8.47
C ALA A 74 10.01 6.84 8.56
N HIS A 75 9.85 6.02 7.54
CA HIS A 75 10.47 4.70 7.48
C HIS A 75 11.97 4.77 7.20
N LYS A 76 12.39 5.64 6.29
CA LYS A 76 13.81 5.90 6.01
C LYS A 76 14.54 6.34 7.28
N SER A 77 13.97 7.29 8.02
CA SER A 77 14.53 7.78 9.29
C SER A 77 14.82 6.67 10.28
N ARG A 78 13.89 5.72 10.42
CA ARG A 78 14.01 4.62 11.40
C ARG A 78 15.02 3.55 11.04
N ASN A 79 15.25 3.33 9.77
CA ASN A 79 16.11 2.22 9.31
C ASN A 79 17.60 2.57 9.28
N GLY A 80 17.98 3.74 9.79
CA GLY A 80 19.39 4.11 9.96
C GLY A 80 20.15 4.27 8.67
N LEU A 81 19.45 4.44 7.54
CA LEU A 81 20.09 4.89 6.29
C LEU A 81 20.81 6.23 6.49
N TYR A 82 20.49 6.89 7.62
CA TYR A 82 21.16 8.07 8.13
C TYR A 82 21.20 7.99 9.66
N ARG A 83 22.26 7.42 10.18
CA ARG A 83 22.56 7.38 11.61
C ARG A 83 23.00 8.74 12.12
N THR A 84 22.12 9.70 12.13
CA THR A 84 22.32 10.93 12.88
C THR A 84 21.14 11.16 13.80
N SER A 85 21.40 10.84 15.06
CA SER A 85 20.85 11.39 16.27
C SER A 85 19.37 11.79 16.32
N TYR A 86 18.63 11.16 17.22
CA TYR A 86 17.61 11.70 18.11
C TYR A 86 16.32 12.33 17.56
N ARG A 87 15.98 12.27 16.28
CA ARG A 87 14.69 12.78 15.82
C ARG A 87 13.83 11.68 15.19
N PRO A 88 12.63 11.41 15.76
CA PRO A 88 11.62 10.55 15.13
C PRO A 88 10.85 11.30 14.02
N LEU A 89 11.46 12.30 13.41
CA LEU A 89 10.89 13.11 12.35
C LEU A 89 11.16 12.45 10.99
N PRO A 90 10.32 12.70 9.97
CA PRO A 90 10.67 12.44 8.60
C PRO A 90 12.06 13.03 8.32
N MET A 91 12.89 12.34 7.56
CA MET A 91 14.23 12.83 7.23
C MET A 91 14.20 13.97 6.24
N GLU A 92 13.16 13.99 5.44
CA GLU A 92 12.91 15.00 4.43
C GLU A 92 12.02 16.09 5.02
N THR A 93 12.29 17.32 4.68
CA THR A 93 11.40 18.44 4.97
C THR A 93 10.08 18.26 4.21
N PRO A 94 8.98 18.91 4.63
CA PRO A 94 7.73 18.93 3.87
C PRO A 94 7.95 19.35 2.41
N GLN A 95 8.81 20.32 2.15
CA GLN A 95 9.14 20.78 0.80
C GLN A 95 9.85 19.68 -0.02
N GLU A 96 10.86 19.02 0.52
CA GLU A 96 11.56 17.93 -0.15
C GLU A 96 10.61 16.75 -0.44
N MET A 97 9.70 16.45 0.47
CA MET A 97 8.68 15.43 0.26
C MET A 97 7.71 15.82 -0.86
N SER A 98 7.30 17.07 -0.97
CA SER A 98 6.39 17.56 -2.01
C SER A 98 7.05 17.59 -3.40
N ASP A 99 8.36 17.79 -3.48
CA ASP A 99 9.13 17.80 -4.72
C ASP A 99 9.57 16.41 -5.19
N SER A 100 9.38 15.39 -4.36
CA SER A 100 9.89 14.05 -4.60
C SER A 100 9.07 13.28 -5.65
N THR A 101 9.76 12.57 -6.54
CA THR A 101 9.17 11.64 -7.54
C THR A 101 9.27 10.18 -7.10
N VAL A 102 9.64 9.94 -5.83
CA VAL A 102 9.94 8.60 -5.33
C VAL A 102 8.72 7.66 -5.34
N ALA A 103 7.50 8.21 -5.23
CA ALA A 103 6.29 7.40 -5.26
C ALA A 103 6.10 6.76 -6.65
N ASP A 104 6.19 7.54 -7.71
CA ASP A 104 6.11 7.04 -9.09
C ASP A 104 7.21 6.02 -9.39
N ARG A 105 8.44 6.26 -8.91
CA ARG A 105 9.53 5.31 -9.06
C ARG A 105 9.23 3.96 -8.39
N HIS A 106 8.59 3.96 -7.22
CA HIS A 106 8.18 2.72 -6.57
C HIS A 106 7.01 2.07 -7.29
N LEU A 107 6.01 2.84 -7.69
CA LEU A 107 4.82 2.31 -8.35
C LEU A 107 5.16 1.76 -9.73
N SER A 108 6.03 2.40 -10.50
CA SER A 108 6.44 1.96 -11.85
C SER A 108 7.04 0.56 -11.89
N LEU A 109 7.57 0.06 -10.78
CA LEU A 109 8.02 -1.31 -10.68
C LEU A 109 6.88 -2.33 -10.80
N TYR A 110 5.65 -1.93 -10.43
CA TYR A 110 4.46 -2.80 -10.39
C TYR A 110 3.49 -2.57 -11.55
N VAL A 111 3.49 -1.35 -12.10
CA VAL A 111 2.55 -0.91 -13.17
C VAL A 111 3.31 -0.29 -14.35
N GLU A 112 4.40 -0.90 -14.78
CA GLU A 112 5.26 -0.41 -15.85
C GLU A 112 4.50 -0.20 -17.18
N ALA A 113 4.95 0.77 -17.98
CA ALA A 113 4.34 1.07 -19.27
C ALA A 113 4.27 -0.20 -20.16
N GLY A 114 3.06 -0.57 -20.59
CA GLY A 114 2.78 -1.79 -21.35
C GLY A 114 2.34 -2.99 -20.50
N LEU A 115 2.49 -2.96 -19.16
CA LEU A 115 1.81 -3.89 -18.26
C LEU A 115 0.45 -3.30 -17.90
N ALA A 116 -0.57 -4.13 -17.96
CA ALA A 116 -1.89 -3.70 -17.54
C ALA A 116 -1.89 -3.34 -16.05
N TRP A 117 -2.72 -2.38 -15.68
CA TRP A 117 -2.97 -1.99 -14.30
C TRP A 117 -3.44 -3.18 -13.47
N PRO A 118 -3.29 -3.15 -12.12
CA PRO A 118 -3.91 -4.13 -11.24
C PRO A 118 -5.42 -4.23 -11.53
N ASP A 119 -5.92 -5.44 -11.51
CA ASP A 119 -7.35 -5.70 -11.75
C ASP A 119 -8.17 -5.36 -10.51
N ARG A 120 -7.53 -5.33 -9.34
CA ARG A 120 -8.13 -4.99 -8.05
C ARG A 120 -7.19 -4.17 -7.19
N TRP A 121 -7.72 -3.11 -6.58
CA TRP A 121 -7.02 -2.29 -5.61
C TRP A 121 -7.48 -2.58 -4.18
N ILE A 122 -6.53 -2.55 -3.24
CA ILE A 122 -6.77 -2.53 -1.80
C ILE A 122 -6.31 -1.17 -1.29
N ARG A 123 -7.26 -0.31 -0.91
CA ARG A 123 -6.97 1.05 -0.41
C ARG A 123 -6.59 0.97 1.07
N VAL A 124 -5.49 1.58 1.46
CA VAL A 124 -5.00 1.53 2.86
C VAL A 124 -6.00 2.16 3.82
N GLU A 125 -6.68 3.19 3.38
CA GLU A 125 -7.71 3.91 4.14
C GLU A 125 -8.99 3.07 4.34
N HIS A 126 -9.26 2.12 3.44
CA HIS A 126 -10.40 1.18 3.48
C HIS A 126 -9.94 -0.28 3.61
N LEU A 127 -8.77 -0.49 4.22
CA LEU A 127 -8.03 -1.76 4.18
C LEU A 127 -8.88 -2.99 4.56
N VAL A 128 -9.64 -2.87 5.63
CA VAL A 128 -10.42 -4.00 6.18
C VAL A 128 -11.53 -4.39 5.22
N ASP A 129 -12.27 -3.41 4.71
CA ASP A 129 -13.41 -3.66 3.84
C ASP A 129 -12.96 -4.16 2.47
N ASP A 130 -11.90 -3.55 1.89
CA ASP A 130 -11.37 -3.97 0.60
C ASP A 130 -10.77 -5.38 0.64
N VAL A 131 -10.06 -5.75 1.72
CA VAL A 131 -9.50 -7.10 1.87
C VAL A 131 -10.60 -8.12 2.15
N LEU A 132 -11.62 -7.78 2.94
CA LEU A 132 -12.77 -8.66 3.15
C LEU A 132 -13.53 -8.88 1.84
N SER A 133 -13.82 -7.82 1.09
CA SER A 133 -14.48 -7.91 -0.22
C SER A 133 -13.69 -8.81 -1.19
N LEU A 134 -12.37 -8.64 -1.28
CA LEU A 134 -11.54 -9.52 -2.10
C LEU A 134 -11.64 -10.98 -1.65
N LEU A 135 -11.53 -11.26 -0.35
CA LEU A 135 -11.54 -12.64 0.15
C LEU A 135 -12.90 -13.31 -0.07
N GLU A 136 -14.00 -12.58 0.12
CA GLU A 136 -15.37 -13.10 -0.04
C GLU A 136 -15.71 -13.51 -1.48
N GLU A 137 -14.99 -12.97 -2.47
CA GLU A 137 -15.09 -13.39 -3.87
C GLU A 137 -14.41 -14.76 -4.12
N HIS A 138 -13.50 -15.19 -3.22
CA HIS A 138 -12.63 -16.35 -3.48
C HIS A 138 -12.71 -17.45 -2.43
N VAL A 139 -13.20 -17.16 -1.23
CA VAL A 139 -13.28 -18.11 -0.11
C VAL A 139 -14.40 -17.75 0.85
N GLU A 140 -14.95 -18.75 1.54
CA GLU A 140 -15.87 -18.50 2.63
C GLU A 140 -15.17 -17.83 3.82
N VAL A 141 -15.60 -16.60 4.14
CA VAL A 141 -15.09 -15.86 5.28
C VAL A 141 -16.02 -16.05 6.48
N THR A 142 -15.68 -17.00 7.36
CA THR A 142 -16.49 -17.28 8.55
C THR A 142 -16.63 -16.04 9.45
N PRO A 143 -17.72 -15.90 10.24
CA PRO A 143 -17.93 -14.78 11.15
C PRO A 143 -16.72 -14.56 12.09
N LYS A 144 -16.13 -15.64 12.60
CA LYS A 144 -14.95 -15.60 13.47
C LYS A 144 -13.71 -15.02 12.76
N LYS A 145 -13.46 -15.41 11.50
CA LYS A 145 -12.36 -14.86 10.69
C LYS A 145 -12.62 -13.38 10.40
N ARG A 146 -13.84 -13.00 10.04
CA ARG A 146 -14.25 -11.60 9.80
C ARG A 146 -14.02 -10.70 11.01
N GLU A 147 -14.48 -11.13 12.18
CA GLU A 147 -14.26 -10.42 13.43
C GLU A 147 -12.76 -10.25 13.73
N LYS A 148 -11.99 -11.31 13.55
CA LYS A 148 -10.53 -11.27 13.74
C LYS A 148 -9.86 -10.27 12.80
N ILE A 149 -10.30 -10.18 11.54
CA ILE A 149 -9.77 -9.20 10.56
C ILE A 149 -10.13 -7.77 11.00
N ARG A 150 -11.39 -7.52 11.38
CA ARG A 150 -11.84 -6.21 11.86
C ARG A 150 -11.13 -5.76 13.13
N ALA A 151 -10.79 -6.69 14.01
CA ALA A 151 -10.04 -6.41 15.24
C ALA A 151 -8.52 -6.22 15.02
N MET A 152 -8.00 -6.45 13.81
CA MET A 152 -6.58 -6.30 13.54
C MET A 152 -6.14 -4.84 13.63
N LYS A 153 -5.29 -4.56 14.60
CA LYS A 153 -4.61 -3.26 14.66
C LYS A 153 -3.55 -3.16 13.56
N PRO A 154 -3.46 -2.02 12.85
CA PRO A 154 -2.41 -1.79 11.88
C PRO A 154 -1.04 -2.03 12.50
N ARG A 155 -0.23 -2.86 11.83
CA ARG A 155 1.15 -3.14 12.27
C ARG A 155 2.03 -1.93 11.98
N ASN A 156 3.05 -1.72 12.78
CA ASN A 156 4.06 -0.67 12.59
C ASN A 156 3.59 0.78 12.85
N ARG A 157 2.58 0.99 13.70
CA ARG A 157 2.26 2.31 14.25
C ARG A 157 3.28 2.82 15.28
N ARG A 158 4.57 2.44 15.16
CA ARG A 158 5.60 2.76 16.16
C ARG A 158 6.19 4.17 16.06
N GLY A 159 5.83 4.96 15.05
CA GLY A 159 6.29 6.35 14.93
C GLY A 159 5.53 7.25 15.89
N LYS A 160 6.26 8.14 16.60
CA LYS A 160 5.71 9.21 17.44
C LYS A 160 5.50 10.53 16.68
N HIS A 161 5.57 10.51 15.35
CA HIS A 161 5.34 11.70 14.55
C HIS A 161 3.84 11.94 14.35
N GLU A 162 3.47 13.19 14.16
CA GLU A 162 2.12 13.59 13.77
C GLU A 162 1.76 12.92 12.44
N ARG A 163 0.52 12.45 12.31
CA ARG A 163 0.04 11.69 11.15
C ARG A 163 -0.93 12.46 10.28
N SER A 164 -1.45 13.56 10.80
CA SER A 164 -2.27 14.44 10.01
C SER A 164 -1.48 14.96 8.80
N VAL A 165 -2.04 14.82 7.63
CA VAL A 165 -1.45 15.33 6.39
C VAL A 165 -1.36 16.86 6.44
N SER A 166 -2.41 17.52 6.92
CA SER A 166 -2.50 18.98 7.04
C SER A 166 -1.51 19.59 8.03
N TYR A 167 -0.99 18.81 8.97
CA TYR A 167 0.10 19.26 9.85
C TYR A 167 1.43 19.43 9.10
N TRP A 168 1.67 18.58 8.09
CA TRP A 168 2.95 18.53 7.37
C TRP A 168 2.94 19.29 6.06
N PHE A 169 1.81 19.35 5.37
CA PHE A 169 1.71 19.83 4.00
C PHE A 169 0.58 20.84 3.86
N SER A 170 0.88 21.98 3.23
CA SER A 170 -0.15 22.88 2.73
C SER A 170 -0.83 22.29 1.49
N ASP A 171 -1.96 22.84 1.07
CA ASP A 171 -2.67 22.41 -0.13
C ASP A 171 -1.80 22.54 -1.39
N GLU A 172 -0.96 23.60 -1.48
CA GLU A 172 -0.03 23.79 -2.59
C GLU A 172 1.05 22.69 -2.60
N MET A 173 1.55 22.29 -1.42
CA MET A 173 2.51 21.17 -1.33
C MET A 173 1.87 19.85 -1.75
N VAL A 174 0.62 19.60 -1.38
CA VAL A 174 -0.14 18.43 -1.80
C VAL A 174 -0.37 18.44 -3.31
N ALA A 175 -0.81 19.56 -3.88
CA ALA A 175 -0.99 19.71 -5.32
C ALA A 175 0.31 19.43 -6.08
N ARG A 176 1.41 20.02 -5.62
CA ARG A 176 2.75 19.80 -6.19
C ARG A 176 3.21 18.35 -6.09
N MET A 177 2.90 17.66 -5.00
CA MET A 177 3.20 16.25 -4.82
C MET A 177 2.53 15.38 -5.89
N TYR A 178 1.25 15.64 -6.20
CA TYR A 178 0.53 14.95 -7.28
C TYR A 178 1.01 15.36 -8.68
N GLU A 179 1.41 16.60 -8.88
CA GLU A 179 2.02 17.06 -10.13
C GLU A 179 3.35 16.33 -10.40
N ARG A 180 4.16 16.14 -9.37
CA ARG A 180 5.45 15.44 -9.45
C ARG A 180 5.34 13.91 -9.55
N ASN A 181 4.16 13.33 -9.24
CA ASN A 181 3.90 11.90 -9.26
C ASN A 181 2.62 11.57 -10.05
N PRO A 182 2.59 11.84 -11.36
CA PRO A 182 1.41 11.65 -12.19
C PRO A 182 0.96 10.19 -12.30
N LEU A 183 1.90 9.22 -12.25
CA LEU A 183 1.58 7.80 -12.28
C LEU A 183 0.81 7.39 -11.01
N TRP A 184 1.25 7.85 -9.85
CA TRP A 184 0.56 7.59 -8.59
C TRP A 184 -0.81 8.25 -8.53
N ARG A 185 -0.91 9.50 -9.00
CA ARG A 185 -2.18 10.21 -9.12
C ARG A 185 -3.18 9.41 -9.93
N HIS A 186 -2.77 8.93 -11.11
CA HIS A 186 -3.63 8.12 -11.96
C HIS A 186 -4.04 6.80 -11.30
N ALA A 187 -3.12 6.14 -10.59
CA ALA A 187 -3.43 4.94 -9.81
C ALA A 187 -4.47 5.20 -8.72
N GLU A 188 -4.39 6.35 -8.04
CA GLU A 188 -5.40 6.76 -7.07
C GLU A 188 -6.75 7.03 -7.73
N GLU A 189 -6.77 7.72 -8.85
CA GLU A 189 -7.99 7.95 -9.63
C GLU A 189 -8.67 6.62 -9.95
N LEU A 190 -7.93 5.62 -10.44
CA LEU A 190 -8.46 4.29 -10.71
C LEU A 190 -8.96 3.57 -9.44
N ALA A 191 -8.19 3.64 -8.35
CA ALA A 191 -8.51 2.92 -7.12
C ALA A 191 -9.69 3.51 -6.35
N TYR A 192 -9.89 4.83 -6.41
CA TYR A 192 -10.91 5.53 -5.61
C TYR A 192 -12.11 6.00 -6.44
N SER A 193 -12.07 5.97 -7.79
CA SER A 193 -13.20 6.37 -8.66
C SER A 193 -14.42 5.45 -8.54
N HIS A 194 -14.24 4.21 -8.12
CA HIS A 194 -15.32 3.23 -7.96
C HIS A 194 -16.04 3.31 -6.61
N SER A 195 -15.63 4.17 -5.71
CA SER A 195 -16.39 4.49 -4.51
C SER A 195 -17.29 5.67 -4.78
N THR A 196 -18.47 5.39 -5.35
CA THR A 196 -19.57 6.34 -5.45
C THR A 196 -19.85 6.96 -4.09
N GLY A 197 -19.57 8.25 -3.95
CA GLY A 197 -20.21 9.13 -2.99
C GLY A 197 -19.75 8.97 -1.53
N ILE A 198 -18.48 9.29 -1.24
CA ILE A 198 -18.11 9.77 0.10
C ILE A 198 -17.22 10.98 -0.09
N ALA A 199 -17.70 12.10 0.44
CA ALA A 199 -16.96 13.32 0.60
C ALA A 199 -15.60 13.05 1.26
N LEU A 200 -14.66 13.93 0.98
CA LEU A 200 -13.43 14.06 1.76
C LEU A 200 -13.83 14.29 3.22
N ASP A 201 -13.99 13.23 3.99
CA ASP A 201 -14.05 13.36 5.43
C ASP A 201 -12.61 13.55 5.91
N ASP A 202 -12.32 14.83 6.25
CA ASP A 202 -11.21 15.25 7.05
C ASP A 202 -11.36 14.63 8.45
N ASP A 203 -10.50 13.66 8.80
CA ASP A 203 -10.14 13.31 10.17
C ASP A 203 -8.66 12.88 10.27
#